data_3ce317ef4b017c7c54a69c1c9e57cc43
#
_entry.id   3ce317ef4b017c7c54a69c1c9e57cc43
#
_cell.length_a   1.000
_cell.length_b   1.000
_cell.length_c   1.000
_cell.angle_alpha   90.00
_cell.angle_beta   90.00
_cell.angle_gamma   90.00
#
_symmetry.space_group_name_H-M   'P 1'
#
loop_
_entity.id
_entity.type
_entity.pdbx_description
1 polymer ?
#
loop_
_entity_poly.entity_id
_entity_poly.type
_entity_poly.pdbx_seq_one_letter_code
_entity_poly.pdbx_strand_id
1 'polypeptide(L)'
;MSVSIVMAEIPPGYYDGTDGLDGEELRLVLHEIIDNHTVHSYSSLWTHFQSTDKKPNNKVWDMYSDIPNGTPPYEYTFVSDQCGNYGGESDCYNREHSWPKSWFNNASPMNTDLFHLVPTDGYVNGMRSNYPYGEVENTTWTSQNGSKRGTMNSYNFNGTVFEPIDEYKGDFARTYFYMSTRYTTEDSGWDENDMVNGADLKEWAVAMLLDWHQADPVSEKELNRNDAVYDIQGNRNPFIDYPVWSECIWDECESTGGNVPPIANAGPDQSVGENEIVYLDGTGSSDEENADLTFMWTAPEGILLNDPTNVSPSFSSPMVENSEEFIFSLIVSDGELDSGLDSVIITVIHTNIPPISNAGPDQIVIENEWVTLSGIESSDFENDNLSFLWASPLGIELDDSTSVTPSFMAPAVDDTTNLIFSLVVSDGDLNSNPDSVQIAVTNSLIIESNTLPNKFALFTPFPNPFNPTSTIRFNIPFETQENTFLQIIDLKGNLVEILVNGDYLTGKNEVQWNATRHPSGIYFAVLQFGKKSTSRKLIYLK
;
A
#
# COMPACT_ATOMS: atom_id res chain seq x y z
N MET A 1 -3.55 -3.82 8.29
CA MET A 1 -4.06 -2.52 8.76
C MET A 1 -2.92 -1.54 8.59
N SER A 2 -2.87 -0.82 7.48
CA SER A 2 -2.00 0.33 7.34
C SER A 2 -2.61 1.44 8.18
N VAL A 3 -1.88 1.92 9.15
CA VAL A 3 -2.25 3.16 9.86
C VAL A 3 -1.93 4.27 8.87
N SER A 4 -2.94 4.85 8.25
CA SER A 4 -2.79 6.11 7.52
C SER A 4 -2.31 7.16 8.53
N ILE A 5 -1.08 7.60 8.36
CA ILE A 5 -0.57 8.76 9.09
C ILE A 5 -1.09 9.96 8.32
N VAL A 6 -2.14 10.58 8.82
CA VAL A 6 -2.53 11.92 8.39
C VAL A 6 -1.46 12.83 8.96
N MET A 7 -0.59 13.39 8.11
CA MET A 7 0.31 14.46 8.53
C MET A 7 -0.54 15.68 8.83
N ALA A 8 -0.42 16.24 10.01
CA ALA A 8 -1.16 17.44 10.35
C ALA A 8 -0.54 18.62 9.58
N GLU A 9 -1.34 19.21 8.72
CA GLU A 9 -1.00 20.42 7.98
C GLU A 9 -0.59 21.54 8.96
N ILE A 10 0.40 22.35 8.59
CA ILE A 10 0.73 23.57 9.36
C ILE A 10 -0.56 24.39 9.46
N PRO A 11 -1.04 24.73 10.69
CA PRO A 11 -2.29 25.45 10.82
C PRO A 11 -2.27 26.75 10.03
N PRO A 12 -3.30 27.04 9.22
CA PRO A 12 -3.36 28.28 8.44
C PRO A 12 -3.08 29.52 9.30
N GLY A 13 -2.13 30.34 8.89
CA GLY A 13 -1.71 31.53 9.61
C GLY A 13 -0.85 31.27 10.85
N TYR A 14 -0.34 30.07 11.06
CA TYR A 14 0.47 29.73 12.24
C TYR A 14 1.75 30.57 12.32
N TYR A 15 2.37 30.85 11.17
CA TYR A 15 3.59 31.66 11.07
C TYR A 15 3.33 33.07 10.52
N ASP A 16 2.10 33.59 10.58
CA ASP A 16 1.80 34.97 10.15
C ASP A 16 2.73 35.99 10.81
N GLY A 17 3.27 36.91 10.02
CA GLY A 17 4.14 37.99 10.48
C GLY A 17 5.63 37.67 10.40
N THR A 18 6.03 36.53 9.83
CA THR A 18 7.44 36.19 9.59
C THR A 18 7.96 36.68 8.22
N ASP A 19 7.06 37.10 7.31
CA ASP A 19 7.39 37.44 5.92
C ASP A 19 8.43 38.53 5.81
N GLY A 20 9.47 38.27 5.04
CA GLY A 20 10.55 39.21 4.77
C GLY A 20 11.44 39.56 5.98
N LEU A 21 11.33 38.80 7.07
CA LEU A 21 12.19 39.01 8.26
C LEU A 21 13.42 38.10 8.19
N ASP A 22 14.52 38.59 8.76
CA ASP A 22 15.78 37.86 8.93
C ASP A 22 16.42 38.12 10.29
N GLY A 23 17.51 37.41 10.59
CA GLY A 23 18.34 37.63 11.77
C GLY A 23 17.55 37.57 13.07
N GLU A 24 17.88 38.43 14.00
CA GLU A 24 17.27 38.51 15.31
C GLU A 24 15.77 38.92 15.27
N GLU A 25 15.35 39.65 14.20
CA GLU A 25 13.95 40.04 14.05
C GLU A 25 13.07 38.82 13.76
N LEU A 26 13.48 37.96 12.81
CA LEU A 26 12.81 36.69 12.55
C LEU A 26 12.82 35.79 13.79
N ARG A 27 13.97 35.66 14.45
CA ARG A 27 14.11 34.84 15.66
C ARG A 27 13.13 35.26 16.77
N LEU A 28 12.95 36.56 16.99
CA LEU A 28 12.03 37.08 18.00
C LEU A 28 10.56 36.86 17.63
N VAL A 29 10.19 37.03 16.35
CA VAL A 29 8.82 36.74 15.89
C VAL A 29 8.51 35.26 16.02
N LEU A 30 9.43 34.38 15.61
CA LEU A 30 9.29 32.93 15.81
C LEU A 30 9.18 32.57 17.30
N HIS A 31 9.98 33.21 18.17
CA HIS A 31 9.85 33.00 19.61
C HIS A 31 8.42 33.28 20.10
N GLU A 32 7.83 34.42 19.74
CA GLU A 32 6.46 34.80 20.16
C GLU A 32 5.41 33.80 19.62
N ILE A 33 5.61 33.23 18.42
CA ILE A 33 4.71 32.24 17.81
C ILE A 33 4.77 30.89 18.54
N ILE A 34 5.97 30.44 18.88
CA ILE A 34 6.16 29.11 19.48
C ILE A 34 6.21 29.12 21.01
N ASP A 35 6.05 30.30 21.62
CA ASP A 35 5.99 30.45 23.07
C ASP A 35 4.69 29.89 23.67
N ASN A 36 4.62 29.83 24.99
CA ASN A 36 3.43 29.43 25.74
C ASN A 36 2.88 28.04 25.45
N HIS A 37 3.73 27.10 25.03
CA HIS A 37 3.33 25.72 24.81
C HIS A 37 2.81 25.06 26.11
N THR A 38 1.98 24.03 25.97
CA THR A 38 1.44 23.27 27.09
C THR A 38 2.53 22.50 27.82
N VAL A 39 2.73 22.82 29.10
CA VAL A 39 3.74 22.17 29.94
C VAL A 39 3.20 20.87 30.52
N HIS A 40 3.90 19.78 30.29
CA HIS A 40 3.53 18.44 30.75
C HIS A 40 4.32 18.01 32.00
N SER A 41 3.83 16.97 32.68
CA SER A 41 4.59 16.41 33.80
C SER A 41 5.77 15.55 33.29
N TYR A 42 6.88 15.54 34.03
CA TYR A 42 8.03 14.71 33.66
C TYR A 42 7.72 13.21 33.56
N SER A 43 6.70 12.73 34.28
CA SER A 43 6.23 11.34 34.21
C SER A 43 5.38 11.03 32.98
N SER A 44 4.64 12.02 32.43
CA SER A 44 3.81 11.81 31.23
C SER A 44 4.63 11.67 29.95
N LEU A 45 5.88 12.10 29.93
CA LEU A 45 6.79 11.96 28.79
C LEU A 45 6.88 10.51 28.29
N TRP A 46 6.86 9.52 29.20
CA TRP A 46 6.84 8.11 28.81
C TRP A 46 5.65 7.71 27.95
N THR A 47 4.51 8.37 28.16
CA THR A 47 3.31 8.14 27.35
C THR A 47 3.40 8.89 26.03
N HIS A 48 3.89 10.13 26.05
CA HIS A 48 4.02 10.95 24.86
C HIS A 48 4.96 10.34 23.82
N PHE A 49 6.09 9.77 24.25
CA PHE A 49 7.01 9.06 23.34
C PHE A 49 6.37 7.92 22.53
N GLN A 50 5.24 7.37 23.00
CA GLN A 50 4.51 6.32 22.25
C GLN A 50 3.78 6.87 21.00
N SER A 51 3.68 8.20 20.85
CA SER A 51 3.19 8.88 19.66
C SER A 51 4.29 9.66 18.95
N THR A 52 5.15 10.36 19.67
CA THR A 52 6.16 11.24 19.10
C THR A 52 7.41 10.50 18.58
N ASP A 53 7.77 9.35 19.17
CA ASP A 53 9.03 8.67 18.91
C ASP A 53 8.82 7.16 18.67
N LYS A 54 7.83 6.83 17.84
CA LYS A 54 7.44 5.46 17.52
C LYS A 54 7.78 5.09 16.08
N LYS A 55 8.56 4.02 15.91
CA LYS A 55 8.84 3.43 14.60
C LYS A 55 7.61 2.71 14.02
N PRO A 56 7.57 2.49 12.68
CA PRO A 56 6.48 1.72 12.04
C PRO A 56 6.29 0.30 12.60
N ASN A 57 7.35 -0.33 13.11
CA ASN A 57 7.31 -1.64 13.77
C ASN A 57 6.87 -1.59 15.24
N ASN A 58 6.37 -0.44 15.72
CA ASN A 58 5.97 -0.15 17.12
C ASN A 58 7.12 -0.21 18.14
N LYS A 59 8.36 -0.09 17.73
CA LYS A 59 9.51 0.06 18.61
C LYS A 59 9.80 1.52 18.91
N VAL A 60 10.60 1.74 19.94
CA VAL A 60 11.09 3.08 20.29
C VAL A 60 12.00 3.60 19.19
N TRP A 61 11.80 4.84 18.76
CA TRP A 61 12.72 5.51 17.84
C TRP A 61 13.84 6.16 18.66
N ASP A 62 14.89 5.41 18.87
CA ASP A 62 16.06 5.82 19.66
C ASP A 62 17.21 6.21 18.72
N MET A 63 17.49 7.50 18.58
CA MET A 63 18.53 8.02 17.69
C MET A 63 19.95 7.64 18.09
N TYR A 64 20.16 7.05 19.29
CA TYR A 64 21.46 6.54 19.73
C TYR A 64 21.64 5.03 19.51
N SER A 65 20.62 4.33 19.04
CA SER A 65 20.70 2.91 18.70
C SER A 65 20.22 2.60 17.28
N ASP A 66 19.42 3.48 16.69
CA ASP A 66 18.88 3.31 15.34
C ASP A 66 19.93 3.57 14.26
N ILE A 67 19.70 2.97 13.08
CA ILE A 67 20.45 3.19 11.84
C ILE A 67 19.40 3.33 10.74
N PRO A 68 19.11 4.55 10.24
CA PRO A 68 18.17 4.78 9.17
C PRO A 68 18.48 3.93 7.92
N ASN A 69 17.46 3.30 7.36
CA ASN A 69 17.58 2.39 6.21
C ASN A 69 18.52 1.19 6.44
N GLY A 70 18.92 0.93 7.68
CA GLY A 70 19.81 -0.16 8.09
C GLY A 70 19.15 -1.09 9.11
N THR A 71 19.95 -2.01 9.65
CA THR A 71 19.52 -2.86 10.77
C THR A 71 20.11 -2.30 12.05
N PRO A 72 19.30 -1.81 12.99
CA PRO A 72 19.81 -1.34 14.27
C PRO A 72 20.44 -2.50 15.07
N PRO A 73 21.47 -2.27 15.86
CA PRO A 73 22.10 -3.31 16.69
C PRO A 73 21.14 -3.90 17.74
N TYR A 74 20.18 -3.11 18.20
CA TYR A 74 19.11 -3.49 19.12
C TYR A 74 17.96 -2.47 19.04
N GLU A 75 16.79 -2.84 19.55
CA GLU A 75 15.60 -1.98 19.59
C GLU A 75 14.87 -2.14 20.93
N TYR A 76 14.22 -1.09 21.39
CA TYR A 76 13.45 -1.08 22.62
C TYR A 76 11.94 -1.17 22.39
N THR A 77 11.25 -1.79 23.35
CA THR A 77 9.80 -1.85 23.42
C THR A 77 9.29 -0.84 24.45
N PHE A 78 8.29 -0.05 24.09
CA PHE A 78 7.69 0.90 25.03
C PHE A 78 7.21 0.22 26.30
N VAL A 79 7.32 0.92 27.42
CA VAL A 79 6.93 0.50 28.76
C VAL A 79 7.84 -0.59 29.37
N SER A 80 8.09 -1.70 28.67
CA SER A 80 8.85 -2.84 29.21
C SER A 80 10.33 -2.52 29.41
N ASP A 81 10.91 -1.74 28.48
CA ASP A 81 12.36 -1.53 28.42
C ASP A 81 12.77 -0.13 28.96
N GLN A 82 11.88 0.53 29.69
CA GLN A 82 12.15 1.80 30.40
C GLN A 82 13.01 1.54 31.64
N CYS A 83 14.00 2.38 31.88
CA CYS A 83 14.75 2.31 33.14
C CYS A 83 15.33 3.65 33.62
N GLY A 84 15.79 3.66 34.87
CA GLY A 84 16.59 4.73 35.47
C GLY A 84 18.02 4.28 35.83
N ASN A 85 18.32 2.98 35.77
CA ASN A 85 19.64 2.41 36.05
C ASN A 85 19.99 1.42 34.93
N TYR A 86 21.19 1.51 34.41
CA TYR A 86 21.73 0.69 33.33
C TYR A 86 23.16 0.28 33.66
N GLY A 87 23.59 -0.88 33.15
CA GLY A 87 24.95 -1.39 33.32
C GLY A 87 25.78 -1.34 32.03
N GLY A 88 25.11 -1.27 30.89
CA GLY A 88 25.71 -1.26 29.58
C GLY A 88 24.74 -0.77 28.50
N GLU A 89 25.26 -0.63 27.30
CA GLU A 89 24.49 -0.35 26.09
C GLU A 89 23.56 -1.53 25.77
N SER A 90 22.36 -1.26 25.29
CA SER A 90 21.27 -2.21 25.06
C SER A 90 20.49 -2.70 26.29
N ASP A 91 20.77 -2.21 27.48
CA ASP A 91 20.03 -2.61 28.68
C ASP A 91 18.61 -2.04 28.70
N CYS A 92 18.45 -0.76 28.41
CA CYS A 92 17.17 -0.07 28.46
C CYS A 92 17.25 1.36 27.93
N TYR A 93 16.09 1.96 27.64
CA TYR A 93 16.03 3.36 27.25
C TYR A 93 15.58 4.28 28.38
N ASN A 94 16.04 5.54 28.34
CA ASN A 94 15.60 6.60 29.24
C ASN A 94 15.25 7.88 28.48
N ARG A 95 15.11 9.01 29.18
CA ARG A 95 14.78 10.32 28.62
C ARG A 95 16.03 11.15 28.49
N GLU A 96 16.45 11.37 27.26
CA GLU A 96 17.55 12.26 26.90
C GLU A 96 17.06 13.70 26.79
N HIS A 97 17.77 14.61 27.43
CA HIS A 97 17.69 16.03 27.15
C HIS A 97 18.83 16.38 26.19
N SER A 98 18.56 16.44 24.89
CA SER A 98 19.58 16.77 23.89
C SER A 98 20.25 18.12 24.17
N TRP A 99 19.49 19.10 24.62
CA TRP A 99 20.01 20.27 25.33
C TRP A 99 20.11 19.93 26.83
N PRO A 100 21.32 19.74 27.40
CA PRO A 100 21.47 19.22 28.75
C PRO A 100 20.72 19.99 29.82
N LYS A 101 19.94 19.29 30.62
CA LYS A 101 19.09 19.91 31.66
C LYS A 101 19.86 20.70 32.71
N SER A 102 21.15 20.40 32.92
CA SER A 102 22.01 21.19 33.78
C SER A 102 22.28 22.58 33.23
N TRP A 103 22.22 22.79 31.94
CA TRP A 103 22.48 24.07 31.31
C TRP A 103 21.38 25.12 31.58
N PHE A 104 20.15 24.64 31.87
CA PHE A 104 19.01 25.47 32.29
C PHE A 104 18.53 25.18 33.73
N ASN A 105 19.41 24.63 34.58
CA ASN A 105 19.15 24.36 36.01
C ASN A 105 17.92 23.49 36.26
N ASN A 106 17.55 22.60 35.37
CA ASN A 106 16.34 21.77 35.39
C ASN A 106 15.03 22.60 35.47
N ALA A 107 15.05 23.84 35.01
CA ALA A 107 13.89 24.73 35.08
C ALA A 107 12.75 24.24 34.18
N SER A 108 11.53 24.64 34.54
CA SER A 108 10.34 24.50 33.71
C SER A 108 10.13 25.81 32.93
N PRO A 109 9.60 25.76 31.69
CA PRO A 109 8.99 24.62 30.97
C PRO A 109 9.98 23.67 30.29
N MET A 110 11.23 24.07 30.09
CA MET A 110 12.27 23.37 29.35
C MET A 110 12.42 21.89 29.73
N ASN A 111 12.34 21.58 31.05
CA ASN A 111 12.55 20.21 31.54
C ASN A 111 11.54 19.18 31.02
N THR A 112 10.50 19.61 30.33
CA THR A 112 9.46 18.73 29.76
C THR A 112 9.08 19.07 28.33
N ASP A 113 9.82 19.94 27.69
CA ASP A 113 9.61 20.30 26.28
C ASP A 113 10.04 19.15 25.36
N LEU A 114 9.08 18.60 24.64
CA LEU A 114 9.26 17.40 23.80
C LEU A 114 10.19 17.65 22.61
N PHE A 115 10.40 18.89 22.16
CA PHE A 115 11.29 19.13 21.02
C PHE A 115 12.75 18.80 21.31
N HIS A 116 13.21 18.88 22.54
CA HIS A 116 14.57 18.47 22.89
C HIS A 116 14.64 17.24 23.82
N LEU A 117 13.49 16.66 24.12
CA LEU A 117 13.39 15.42 24.91
C LEU A 117 13.06 14.25 24.00
N VAL A 118 13.94 13.26 23.98
CA VAL A 118 13.81 12.07 23.15
C VAL A 118 14.12 10.81 23.97
N PRO A 119 13.49 9.66 23.65
CA PRO A 119 13.86 8.39 24.26
C PRO A 119 15.16 7.88 23.64
N THR A 120 16.17 7.56 24.45
CA THR A 120 17.46 7.04 23.98
C THR A 120 18.00 5.96 24.90
N ASP A 121 18.91 5.12 24.38
CA ASP A 121 19.68 4.20 25.20
C ASP A 121 20.25 4.90 26.44
N GLY A 122 20.00 4.34 27.61
CA GLY A 122 20.38 4.95 28.87
C GLY A 122 21.88 5.04 29.06
N TYR A 123 22.65 4.01 28.60
CA TYR A 123 24.08 4.00 28.71
C TYR A 123 24.74 4.99 27.74
N VAL A 124 24.28 5.04 26.50
CA VAL A 124 24.77 6.00 25.48
C VAL A 124 24.48 7.44 25.93
N ASN A 125 23.28 7.72 26.47
CA ASN A 125 22.95 8.97 27.11
C ASN A 125 23.93 9.30 28.25
N GLY A 126 24.24 8.32 29.11
CA GLY A 126 25.25 8.47 30.15
C GLY A 126 26.67 8.76 29.62
N MET A 127 27.03 8.17 28.48
CA MET A 127 28.32 8.41 27.81
C MET A 127 28.38 9.77 27.14
N ARG A 128 27.24 10.25 26.59
CA ARG A 128 27.07 11.63 26.09
C ARG A 128 27.19 12.63 27.24
N SER A 129 26.60 12.35 28.42
CA SER A 129 26.65 13.23 29.58
C SER A 129 26.17 14.65 29.25
N ASN A 130 26.92 15.70 29.64
CA ASN A 130 26.66 17.10 29.31
C ASN A 130 27.65 17.65 28.27
N TYR A 131 28.36 16.77 27.57
CA TYR A 131 29.26 17.23 26.52
C TYR A 131 28.47 17.90 25.40
N PRO A 132 28.98 18.99 24.80
CA PRO A 132 28.38 19.56 23.61
C PRO A 132 28.38 18.53 22.46
N TYR A 133 27.48 18.70 21.53
CA TYR A 133 27.59 18.01 20.24
C TYR A 133 28.77 18.58 19.44
N GLY A 134 29.36 17.74 18.58
CA GLY A 134 30.49 18.16 17.75
C GLY A 134 31.08 17.03 16.92
N GLU A 135 31.99 17.37 16.01
CA GLU A 135 32.70 16.45 15.13
C GLU A 135 33.90 15.81 15.87
N VAL A 136 33.87 14.50 16.07
CA VAL A 136 34.93 13.79 16.80
C VAL A 136 36.10 13.46 15.89
N GLU A 137 37.21 14.15 16.09
CA GLU A 137 38.48 13.88 15.39
C GLU A 137 39.29 12.73 16.05
N ASN A 138 39.34 12.70 17.37
CA ASN A 138 40.02 11.64 18.12
C ASN A 138 39.05 10.94 19.04
N THR A 139 38.56 9.80 18.57
CA THR A 139 37.55 8.98 19.27
C THR A 139 38.13 8.34 20.54
N THR A 140 37.40 8.50 21.64
CA THR A 140 37.70 7.82 22.93
C THR A 140 36.67 6.74 23.26
N TRP A 141 35.48 6.81 22.66
CA TRP A 141 34.41 5.83 22.83
C TRP A 141 33.49 5.84 21.60
N THR A 142 32.92 4.69 21.26
CA THR A 142 31.96 4.52 20.15
C THR A 142 30.84 3.62 20.62
N SER A 143 29.58 4.00 20.31
CA SER A 143 28.37 3.19 20.51
C SER A 143 28.23 2.12 19.43
N GLN A 144 27.30 1.19 19.63
CA GLN A 144 27.04 0.13 18.65
C GLN A 144 26.41 0.65 17.36
N ASN A 145 25.67 1.78 17.38
CA ASN A 145 25.15 2.40 16.15
C ASN A 145 26.18 3.27 15.42
N GLY A 146 27.30 3.59 16.06
CA GLY A 146 28.37 4.38 15.46
C GLY A 146 28.54 5.79 16.04
N SER A 147 27.65 6.25 16.94
CA SER A 147 27.84 7.52 17.65
C SER A 147 29.13 7.51 18.46
N LYS A 148 29.80 8.66 18.58
CA LYS A 148 31.14 8.73 19.15
C LYS A 148 31.24 9.77 20.26
N ARG A 149 32.19 9.57 21.17
CA ARG A 149 32.68 10.61 22.06
C ARG A 149 34.18 10.72 21.90
N GLY A 150 34.67 11.92 21.90
CA GLY A 150 36.10 12.16 21.73
C GLY A 150 36.43 13.64 21.77
N THR A 151 37.57 14.02 21.19
CA THR A 151 37.99 15.43 21.11
C THR A 151 37.81 15.95 19.69
N MET A 152 37.41 17.18 19.62
CA MET A 152 37.26 18.01 18.41
C MET A 152 38.26 19.16 18.45
N ASN A 153 38.82 19.52 17.30
CA ASN A 153 39.69 20.70 17.12
C ASN A 153 39.41 21.37 15.78
N SER A 154 38.14 21.68 15.54
CA SER A 154 37.62 22.34 14.35
C SER A 154 36.63 23.44 14.74
N TYR A 155 36.11 24.23 13.79
CA TYR A 155 35.21 25.36 14.01
C TYR A 155 35.71 26.38 15.07
N ASN A 156 37.02 26.54 15.26
CA ASN A 156 37.64 27.34 16.34
C ASN A 156 37.31 26.84 17.76
N PHE A 157 36.92 25.59 17.94
CA PHE A 157 36.69 24.95 19.23
C PHE A 157 37.65 23.79 19.45
N ASN A 158 38.10 23.65 20.69
CA ASN A 158 38.94 22.51 21.10
C ASN A 158 38.42 21.98 22.44
N GLY A 159 37.80 20.79 22.41
CA GLY A 159 37.23 20.20 23.60
C GLY A 159 36.71 18.79 23.39
N THR A 160 36.11 18.24 24.45
CA THR A 160 35.43 16.95 24.34
C THR A 160 34.01 17.14 23.89
N VAL A 161 33.60 16.39 22.86
CA VAL A 161 32.29 16.45 22.25
C VAL A 161 31.69 15.04 22.10
N PHE A 162 30.39 15.01 21.86
CA PHE A 162 29.66 13.82 21.43
C PHE A 162 29.15 14.02 20.00
N GLU A 163 29.40 13.05 19.15
CA GLU A 163 28.98 13.03 17.75
C GLU A 163 27.94 11.94 17.53
N PRO A 164 26.68 12.26 17.20
CA PRO A 164 25.72 11.29 16.71
C PRO A 164 26.13 10.77 15.33
N ILE A 165 25.46 9.72 14.83
CA ILE A 165 25.66 9.30 13.43
C ILE A 165 25.19 10.39 12.47
N ASP A 166 25.71 10.38 11.24
CA ASP A 166 25.47 11.47 10.27
C ASP A 166 23.99 11.66 9.98
N GLU A 167 23.20 10.59 9.93
CA GLU A 167 21.78 10.54 9.63
C GLU A 167 20.87 11.16 10.71
N TYR A 168 21.41 11.61 11.83
CA TYR A 168 20.67 12.30 12.91
C TYR A 168 21.32 13.64 13.30
N LYS A 169 22.33 14.07 12.59
CA LYS A 169 23.00 15.35 12.88
C LYS A 169 22.05 16.53 12.67
N GLY A 170 21.28 16.52 11.57
CA GLY A 170 20.29 17.53 11.24
C GLY A 170 19.17 17.60 12.27
N ASP A 171 18.64 16.43 12.71
CA ASP A 171 17.63 16.36 13.79
C ASP A 171 18.09 17.12 15.06
N PHE A 172 19.33 16.88 15.49
CA PHE A 172 19.87 17.56 16.66
C PHE A 172 20.18 19.04 16.40
N ALA A 173 20.59 19.41 15.19
CA ALA A 173 20.81 20.79 14.83
C ALA A 173 19.50 21.60 14.91
N ARG A 174 18.43 21.12 14.29
CA ARG A 174 17.10 21.76 14.33
C ARG A 174 16.51 21.80 15.73
N THR A 175 16.84 20.82 16.57
CA THR A 175 16.50 20.86 18.01
C THR A 175 17.21 22.00 18.73
N TYR A 176 18.48 22.25 18.44
CA TYR A 176 19.26 23.32 19.06
C TYR A 176 18.80 24.69 18.58
N PHE A 177 18.49 24.84 17.31
CA PHE A 177 17.89 26.06 16.76
C PHE A 177 16.54 26.35 17.42
N TYR A 178 15.69 25.33 17.59
CA TYR A 178 14.43 25.47 18.32
C TYR A 178 14.65 25.96 19.76
N MET A 179 15.51 25.31 20.52
CA MET A 179 15.79 25.67 21.91
C MET A 179 16.32 27.09 22.03
N SER A 180 17.24 27.48 21.13
CA SER A 180 17.79 28.82 21.08
C SER A 180 16.73 29.88 20.77
N THR A 181 15.80 29.59 19.88
CA THR A 181 14.70 30.50 19.50
C THR A 181 13.61 30.53 20.55
N ARG A 182 13.10 29.35 20.98
CA ARG A 182 11.99 29.23 21.92
C ARG A 182 12.27 29.91 23.26
N TYR A 183 13.51 29.93 23.70
CA TYR A 183 13.89 30.40 25.03
C TYR A 183 14.76 31.65 25.02
N THR A 184 14.87 32.34 23.90
CA THR A 184 15.75 33.51 23.74
C THR A 184 15.50 34.62 24.76
N THR A 185 14.28 34.78 25.29
CA THR A 185 13.93 35.79 26.31
C THR A 185 13.72 35.20 27.70
N GLU A 186 13.80 33.89 27.87
CA GLU A 186 13.49 33.17 29.11
C GLU A 186 14.70 32.46 29.74
N ASP A 187 15.89 32.75 29.26
CA ASP A 187 17.14 32.09 29.65
C ASP A 187 17.80 32.66 30.92
N SER A 188 17.10 33.51 31.63
CA SER A 188 17.64 34.11 32.85
C SER A 188 18.04 33.05 33.89
N GLY A 189 19.32 33.00 34.18
CA GLY A 189 19.93 32.02 35.11
C GLY A 189 20.35 30.71 34.44
N TRP A 190 20.34 30.62 33.10
CA TRP A 190 21.01 29.53 32.41
C TRP A 190 22.53 29.67 32.46
N ASP A 191 23.22 28.56 32.39
CA ASP A 191 24.67 28.55 32.47
C ASP A 191 25.31 28.97 31.15
N GLU A 192 26.43 29.69 31.22
CA GLU A 192 27.38 29.75 30.12
C GLU A 192 28.27 28.51 30.14
N ASN A 193 28.44 27.84 29.02
CA ASN A 193 29.28 26.65 28.88
C ASN A 193 30.04 26.67 27.53
N ASP A 194 30.60 25.54 27.14
CA ASP A 194 31.42 25.46 25.92
C ASP A 194 30.65 25.75 24.63
N MET A 195 29.33 25.45 24.58
CA MET A 195 28.50 25.53 23.37
C MET A 195 27.55 26.71 23.36
N VAL A 196 27.07 27.14 24.54
CA VAL A 196 26.01 28.15 24.67
C VAL A 196 26.35 29.22 25.70
N ASN A 197 25.69 30.38 25.61
CA ASN A 197 25.62 31.42 26.61
C ASN A 197 24.17 31.78 26.86
N GLY A 198 23.56 31.23 27.93
CA GLY A 198 22.11 31.26 28.08
C GLY A 198 21.43 30.40 27.01
N ALA A 199 20.48 30.94 26.28
CA ALA A 199 19.84 30.33 25.12
C ALA A 199 20.62 30.56 23.80
N ASP A 200 21.59 31.46 23.79
CA ASP A 200 22.33 31.77 22.58
C ASP A 200 23.41 30.75 22.28
N LEU A 201 23.47 30.31 21.03
CA LEU A 201 24.52 29.44 20.51
C LEU A 201 25.81 30.22 20.29
N LYS A 202 26.97 29.64 20.62
CA LYS A 202 28.26 30.24 20.30
C LYS A 202 28.58 30.07 18.80
N GLU A 203 29.33 31.00 18.24
CA GLU A 203 29.65 31.06 16.80
C GLU A 203 30.13 29.74 16.22
N TRP A 204 31.01 29.00 16.94
CA TRP A 204 31.51 27.72 16.48
C TRP A 204 30.38 26.66 16.39
N ALA A 205 29.45 26.70 17.35
CA ALA A 205 28.34 25.79 17.41
C ALA A 205 27.32 26.08 16.31
N VAL A 206 27.04 27.35 16.06
CA VAL A 206 26.21 27.80 14.93
C VAL A 206 26.75 27.25 13.62
N ALA A 207 28.04 27.54 13.30
CA ALA A 207 28.65 27.11 12.05
C ALA A 207 28.55 25.57 11.85
N MET A 208 28.87 24.82 12.90
CA MET A 208 28.78 23.35 12.85
C MET A 208 27.34 22.83 12.71
N LEU A 209 26.39 23.44 13.44
CA LEU A 209 24.98 23.02 13.38
C LEU A 209 24.33 23.37 12.03
N LEU A 210 24.73 24.46 11.38
CA LEU A 210 24.31 24.77 10.03
C LEU A 210 24.85 23.75 9.02
N ASP A 211 26.15 23.38 9.11
CA ASP A 211 26.70 22.31 8.27
C ASP A 211 25.95 20.98 8.47
N TRP A 212 25.59 20.64 9.71
CA TRP A 212 24.80 19.44 10.01
C TRP A 212 23.38 19.52 9.44
N HIS A 213 22.75 20.67 9.56
CA HIS A 213 21.41 20.93 9.05
C HIS A 213 21.34 20.77 7.52
N GLN A 214 22.34 21.30 6.80
CA GLN A 214 22.44 21.17 5.34
C GLN A 214 22.77 19.73 4.89
N ALA A 215 23.64 19.04 5.64
CA ALA A 215 24.09 17.68 5.30
C ALA A 215 23.03 16.60 5.58
N ASP A 216 22.13 16.84 6.54
CA ASP A 216 21.04 15.95 6.95
C ASP A 216 19.70 16.71 6.91
N PRO A 217 19.06 16.80 5.72
CA PRO A 217 17.80 17.49 5.52
C PRO A 217 16.65 16.92 6.36
N VAL A 218 15.58 17.69 6.50
CA VAL A 218 14.37 17.27 7.24
C VAL A 218 13.84 15.94 6.71
N SER A 219 13.67 15.01 7.60
CA SER A 219 13.18 13.65 7.34
C SER A 219 11.67 13.53 7.61
N GLU A 220 11.03 12.53 7.00
CA GLU A 220 9.63 12.17 7.31
C GLU A 220 9.42 11.90 8.81
N LYS A 221 10.41 11.31 9.49
CA LYS A 221 10.39 11.13 10.96
C LYS A 221 10.23 12.46 11.69
N GLU A 222 10.94 13.50 11.27
CA GLU A 222 10.88 14.82 11.93
C GLU A 222 9.55 15.50 11.66
N LEU A 223 9.04 15.44 10.43
CA LEU A 223 7.71 15.97 10.09
C LEU A 223 6.63 15.32 10.95
N ASN A 224 6.56 14.01 10.96
CA ASN A 224 5.60 13.25 11.79
C ASN A 224 5.76 13.56 13.28
N ARG A 225 6.99 13.73 13.74
CA ARG A 225 7.26 14.09 15.13
C ARG A 225 6.84 15.50 15.46
N ASN A 226 7.05 16.45 14.56
CA ASN A 226 6.64 17.86 14.72
C ASN A 226 5.12 17.95 14.90
N ASP A 227 4.36 17.22 14.07
CA ASP A 227 2.90 17.13 14.16
C ASP A 227 2.45 16.50 15.48
N ALA A 228 3.02 15.36 15.85
CA ALA A 228 2.67 14.67 17.09
C ALA A 228 3.01 15.50 18.35
N VAL A 229 4.07 16.29 18.31
CA VAL A 229 4.41 17.23 19.38
C VAL A 229 3.45 18.40 19.39
N TYR A 230 3.06 18.92 18.23
CA TYR A 230 2.05 19.98 18.13
C TYR A 230 0.71 19.55 18.74
N ASP A 231 0.24 18.36 18.47
CA ASP A 231 -0.99 17.81 19.08
C ASP A 231 -0.92 17.74 20.62
N ILE A 232 0.28 17.59 21.16
CA ILE A 232 0.51 17.46 22.61
C ILE A 232 0.79 18.80 23.28
N GLN A 233 1.71 19.61 22.72
CA GLN A 233 2.21 20.84 23.30
C GLN A 233 1.55 22.10 22.74
N GLY A 234 1.02 22.05 21.51
CA GLY A 234 0.38 23.18 20.84
C GLY A 234 1.36 24.14 20.16
N ASN A 235 2.64 23.78 20.04
CA ASN A 235 3.63 24.52 19.27
C ASN A 235 4.41 23.59 18.33
N ARG A 236 5.06 24.18 17.30
CA ARG A 236 5.81 23.49 16.27
C ARG A 236 7.28 23.87 16.31
N ASN A 237 8.15 23.06 15.76
CA ASN A 237 9.54 23.44 15.51
C ASN A 237 9.63 24.12 14.12
N PRO A 238 9.87 25.45 14.06
CA PRO A 238 9.88 26.18 12.81
C PRO A 238 11.02 25.75 11.86
N PHE A 239 12.10 25.19 12.38
CA PHE A 239 13.23 24.72 11.58
C PHE A 239 13.01 23.33 10.96
N ILE A 240 11.89 22.67 11.30
CA ILE A 240 11.39 21.49 10.59
C ILE A 240 10.38 21.94 9.53
N ASP A 241 9.50 22.89 9.85
CA ASP A 241 8.49 23.40 8.92
C ASP A 241 9.11 24.25 7.80
N TYR A 242 10.06 25.12 8.15
CA TYR A 242 10.78 26.01 7.24
C TYR A 242 12.29 25.94 7.51
N PRO A 243 12.98 24.90 6.98
CA PRO A 243 14.41 24.67 7.26
C PRO A 243 15.32 25.87 6.98
N VAL A 244 15.03 26.63 5.94
CA VAL A 244 15.81 27.82 5.54
C VAL A 244 15.90 28.89 6.63
N TRP A 245 14.94 28.96 7.54
CA TRP A 245 14.98 29.97 8.61
C TRP A 245 16.16 29.81 9.57
N SER A 246 16.79 28.63 9.63
CA SER A 246 18.03 28.48 10.38
C SER A 246 19.17 29.31 9.80
N GLU A 247 19.30 29.32 8.49
CA GLU A 247 20.29 30.12 7.78
C GLU A 247 19.93 31.62 7.91
N CYS A 248 18.66 31.96 7.68
CA CYS A 248 18.20 33.34 7.79
C CYS A 248 18.40 33.97 9.18
N ILE A 249 18.48 33.19 10.24
CA ILE A 249 18.69 33.69 11.61
C ILE A 249 20.17 33.76 11.97
N TRP A 250 20.97 32.75 11.61
CA TRP A 250 22.32 32.59 12.14
C TRP A 250 23.45 32.76 11.12
N ASP A 251 23.14 32.85 9.84
CA ASP A 251 24.12 33.14 8.78
C ASP A 251 23.62 34.29 7.91
N GLU A 252 24.28 34.52 6.80
CA GLU A 252 23.69 35.39 5.81
C GLU A 252 22.51 34.65 5.20
N CYS A 253 21.30 35.11 5.50
CA CYS A 253 20.15 34.75 4.67
C CYS A 253 20.60 35.07 3.26
N GLU A 254 20.86 34.06 2.43
CA GLU A 254 21.04 34.34 1.02
C GLU A 254 19.68 34.89 0.52
N SER A 255 19.40 36.13 0.96
CA SER A 255 18.28 36.87 0.42
C SER A 255 18.66 37.23 -1.01
N THR A 256 18.45 36.28 -1.89
CA THR A 256 18.20 36.59 -3.29
C THR A 256 16.91 37.41 -3.32
N GLY A 257 17.00 38.69 -2.86
CA GLY A 257 15.95 39.69 -3.01
C GLY A 257 14.58 39.40 -2.38
N GLY A 258 14.51 38.68 -1.24
CA GLY A 258 13.23 38.41 -0.56
C GLY A 258 12.50 37.17 -1.05
N ASN A 259 13.19 36.19 -1.65
CA ASN A 259 12.52 34.94 -2.05
C ASN A 259 11.98 34.18 -0.84
N VAL A 260 10.68 33.89 -0.85
CA VAL A 260 9.95 33.11 0.16
C VAL A 260 9.67 31.71 -0.40
N PRO A 261 9.82 30.62 0.38
CA PRO A 261 9.44 29.30 -0.14
C PRO A 261 7.99 29.29 -0.63
N PRO A 262 7.73 28.70 -1.79
CA PRO A 262 6.36 28.59 -2.30
C PRO A 262 5.48 27.76 -1.36
N ILE A 263 4.18 27.92 -1.48
CA ILE A 263 3.18 27.16 -0.75
C ILE A 263 2.65 26.06 -1.66
N ALA A 264 2.86 24.80 -1.29
CA ALA A 264 2.22 23.68 -1.97
C ALA A 264 0.73 23.62 -1.62
N ASN A 265 -0.09 23.26 -2.60
CA ASN A 265 -1.49 22.95 -2.40
C ASN A 265 -1.84 21.74 -3.28
N ALA A 266 -2.00 20.58 -2.66
CA ALA A 266 -2.30 19.31 -3.31
C ALA A 266 -3.79 19.14 -3.72
N GLY A 267 -4.59 20.17 -3.45
CA GLY A 267 -6.02 20.17 -3.72
C GLY A 267 -6.85 19.42 -2.67
N PRO A 268 -8.17 19.40 -2.84
CA PRO A 268 -9.07 18.78 -1.89
C PRO A 268 -9.06 17.25 -2.02
N ASP A 269 -9.35 16.56 -0.91
CA ASP A 269 -9.58 15.12 -0.89
C ASP A 269 -10.67 14.70 -1.87
N GLN A 270 -10.52 13.51 -2.47
CA GLN A 270 -11.43 12.98 -3.46
C GLN A 270 -11.91 11.59 -3.06
N SER A 271 -13.15 11.27 -3.49
CA SER A 271 -13.68 9.91 -3.40
C SER A 271 -14.03 9.44 -4.83
N VAL A 272 -13.47 8.32 -5.24
CA VAL A 272 -13.55 7.80 -6.62
C VAL A 272 -13.92 6.32 -6.61
N GLY A 273 -14.46 5.82 -7.72
CA GLY A 273 -14.64 4.39 -7.93
C GLY A 273 -13.35 3.69 -8.34
N GLU A 274 -13.38 2.36 -8.35
CA GLU A 274 -12.29 1.53 -8.86
C GLU A 274 -12.12 1.66 -10.39
N ASN A 275 -10.87 1.52 -10.87
CA ASN A 275 -10.53 1.61 -12.31
C ASN A 275 -10.90 2.94 -12.98
N GLU A 276 -11.10 4.00 -12.24
CA GLU A 276 -11.31 5.35 -12.76
C GLU A 276 -9.97 6.08 -12.98
N ILE A 277 -9.96 7.03 -13.91
CA ILE A 277 -8.81 7.93 -14.06
C ILE A 277 -9.00 9.09 -13.12
N VAL A 278 -8.09 9.24 -12.16
CA VAL A 278 -8.07 10.28 -11.15
C VAL A 278 -7.03 11.33 -11.52
N TYR A 279 -7.38 12.59 -11.39
CA TYR A 279 -6.47 13.72 -11.58
C TYR A 279 -6.21 14.37 -10.23
N LEU A 280 -4.94 14.53 -9.90
CA LEU A 280 -4.52 15.36 -8.78
C LEU A 280 -4.50 16.83 -9.23
N ASP A 281 -4.58 17.76 -8.30
CA ASP A 281 -4.68 19.18 -8.63
C ASP A 281 -3.74 20.01 -7.75
N GLY A 282 -2.57 20.35 -8.30
CA GLY A 282 -1.59 21.25 -7.68
C GLY A 282 -1.76 22.71 -8.08
N THR A 283 -2.80 23.07 -8.82
CA THR A 283 -2.99 24.45 -9.36
C THR A 283 -3.22 25.50 -8.28
N GLY A 284 -3.58 25.07 -7.06
CA GLY A 284 -3.74 25.94 -5.89
C GLY A 284 -2.41 26.37 -5.27
N SER A 285 -1.28 25.77 -5.67
CA SER A 285 0.04 26.14 -5.18
C SER A 285 0.40 27.56 -5.62
N SER A 286 1.09 28.29 -4.79
CA SER A 286 1.40 29.69 -5.01
C SER A 286 2.80 30.05 -4.49
N ASP A 287 3.33 31.12 -5.04
CA ASP A 287 4.57 31.75 -4.62
C ASP A 287 4.28 33.24 -4.44
N GLU A 288 4.82 33.83 -3.38
CA GLU A 288 4.55 35.25 -3.05
C GLU A 288 5.19 36.18 -4.07
N GLU A 289 6.35 35.80 -4.59
CA GLU A 289 7.09 36.53 -5.63
C GLU A 289 6.55 36.24 -7.04
N ASN A 290 5.55 35.36 -7.18
CA ASN A 290 5.01 34.88 -8.43
C ASN A 290 6.06 34.19 -9.33
N ALA A 291 6.99 33.46 -8.72
CA ALA A 291 7.96 32.66 -9.46
C ALA A 291 7.26 31.49 -10.20
N ASP A 292 7.92 31.01 -11.26
CA ASP A 292 7.45 29.84 -12.00
C ASP A 292 7.69 28.57 -11.17
N LEU A 293 6.61 27.92 -10.74
CA LEU A 293 6.68 26.74 -9.88
C LEU A 293 6.95 25.45 -10.68
N THR A 294 7.81 24.62 -10.12
CA THR A 294 7.98 23.22 -10.51
C THR A 294 7.34 22.32 -9.47
N PHE A 295 6.83 21.16 -9.90
CA PHE A 295 6.03 20.26 -9.07
C PHE A 295 6.73 18.91 -8.90
N MET A 296 6.62 18.32 -7.73
CA MET A 296 7.07 16.97 -7.45
C MET A 296 6.03 16.25 -6.60
N TRP A 297 5.30 15.35 -7.25
CA TRP A 297 4.30 14.49 -6.59
C TRP A 297 4.91 13.16 -6.19
N THR A 298 4.56 12.71 -4.99
CA THR A 298 4.89 11.38 -4.49
C THR A 298 3.61 10.58 -4.34
N ALA A 299 3.55 9.42 -4.98
CA ALA A 299 2.44 8.49 -4.88
C ALA A 299 2.72 7.40 -3.83
N PRO A 300 1.69 6.83 -3.20
CA PRO A 300 1.84 5.67 -2.31
C PRO A 300 2.33 4.44 -3.09
N GLU A 301 2.85 3.44 -2.33
CA GLU A 301 3.39 2.21 -2.92
C GLU A 301 2.36 1.50 -3.82
N GLY A 302 2.79 1.10 -4.99
CA GLY A 302 1.95 0.39 -5.97
C GLY A 302 1.16 1.29 -6.93
N ILE A 303 1.11 2.59 -6.71
CA ILE A 303 0.45 3.56 -7.59
C ILE A 303 1.49 4.27 -8.47
N LEU A 304 1.21 4.40 -9.76
CA LEU A 304 2.08 5.08 -10.72
C LEU A 304 1.37 6.30 -11.30
N LEU A 305 1.97 7.48 -11.10
CA LEU A 305 1.54 8.71 -11.77
C LEU A 305 2.05 8.70 -13.23
N ASN A 306 1.24 9.24 -14.14
CA ASN A 306 1.64 9.40 -15.54
C ASN A 306 2.85 10.33 -15.72
N ASP A 307 2.92 11.39 -14.91
CA ASP A 307 4.02 12.35 -14.86
C ASP A 307 4.02 13.05 -13.49
N PRO A 308 4.88 12.64 -12.55
CA PRO A 308 4.90 13.22 -11.21
C PRO A 308 5.37 14.67 -11.15
N THR A 309 5.88 15.22 -12.26
CA THR A 309 6.30 16.62 -12.34
C THR A 309 5.24 17.54 -12.96
N ASN A 310 4.10 17.00 -13.35
CA ASN A 310 2.99 17.77 -13.88
C ASN A 310 2.22 18.46 -12.74
N VAL A 311 1.72 19.67 -12.97
CA VAL A 311 0.84 20.37 -12.00
C VAL A 311 -0.43 19.57 -11.70
N SER A 312 -0.93 18.79 -12.65
CA SER A 312 -2.11 17.94 -12.50
C SER A 312 -1.83 16.54 -13.06
N PRO A 313 -1.06 15.70 -12.36
CA PRO A 313 -0.81 14.35 -12.80
C PRO A 313 -2.05 13.47 -12.65
N SER A 314 -2.05 12.32 -13.32
CA SER A 314 -3.14 11.36 -13.21
C SER A 314 -2.63 9.94 -12.97
N PHE A 315 -3.51 9.13 -12.38
CA PHE A 315 -3.31 7.70 -12.21
C PHE A 315 -4.64 6.96 -12.42
N SER A 316 -4.59 5.64 -12.52
CA SER A 316 -5.79 4.80 -12.50
C SER A 316 -5.97 4.26 -11.08
N SER A 317 -7.14 4.48 -10.49
CA SER A 317 -7.46 3.95 -9.17
C SER A 317 -7.40 2.41 -9.19
N PRO A 318 -6.80 1.79 -8.17
CA PRO A 318 -6.68 0.33 -8.11
C PRO A 318 -8.05 -0.32 -7.82
N MET A 319 -8.11 -1.64 -8.02
CA MET A 319 -9.14 -2.46 -7.42
C MET A 319 -8.77 -2.70 -5.95
N VAL A 320 -9.75 -2.63 -5.07
CA VAL A 320 -9.58 -2.79 -3.60
C VAL A 320 -10.62 -3.79 -3.07
N GLU A 321 -10.27 -4.57 -2.04
CA GLU A 321 -11.23 -5.50 -1.41
C GLU A 321 -12.21 -4.79 -0.46
N ASN A 322 -11.83 -3.63 0.03
CA ASN A 322 -12.64 -2.72 0.83
C ASN A 322 -12.27 -1.29 0.44
N SER A 323 -13.12 -0.31 0.69
CA SER A 323 -12.75 1.09 0.45
C SER A 323 -11.44 1.44 1.15
N GLU A 324 -10.50 2.01 0.43
CA GLU A 324 -9.12 2.26 0.88
C GLU A 324 -8.70 3.70 0.58
N GLU A 325 -7.89 4.28 1.45
CA GLU A 325 -7.36 5.63 1.33
C GLU A 325 -5.93 5.60 0.82
N PHE A 326 -5.65 6.41 -0.20
CA PHE A 326 -4.34 6.59 -0.81
C PHE A 326 -3.89 8.03 -0.63
N ILE A 327 -2.75 8.23 0.04
CA ILE A 327 -2.20 9.56 0.32
C ILE A 327 -1.17 9.89 -0.74
N PHE A 328 -1.37 11.01 -1.44
CA PHE A 328 -0.42 11.60 -2.36
C PHE A 328 0.14 12.87 -1.74
N SER A 329 1.41 13.11 -1.96
CA SER A 329 2.10 14.27 -1.41
C SER A 329 2.69 15.13 -2.51
N LEU A 330 2.68 16.43 -2.30
CA LEU A 330 3.19 17.44 -3.22
C LEU A 330 4.25 18.30 -2.55
N ILE A 331 5.35 18.48 -3.23
CA ILE A 331 6.33 19.55 -2.97
C ILE A 331 6.38 20.42 -4.25
N VAL A 332 6.42 21.70 -4.10
CA VAL A 332 6.64 22.65 -5.19
C VAL A 332 7.92 23.45 -4.95
N SER A 333 8.60 23.85 -6.03
CA SER A 333 9.83 24.64 -5.95
C SER A 333 9.75 25.79 -6.94
N ASP A 334 10.23 26.96 -6.53
CA ASP A 334 10.40 28.16 -7.35
C ASP A 334 11.74 28.17 -8.12
N GLY A 335 12.56 27.12 -7.93
CA GLY A 335 13.88 26.96 -8.52
C GLY A 335 15.02 27.34 -7.58
N GLU A 336 14.73 27.96 -6.44
CA GLU A 336 15.69 28.32 -5.39
C GLU A 336 15.33 27.66 -4.06
N LEU A 337 14.04 27.65 -3.69
CA LEU A 337 13.51 27.07 -2.46
C LEU A 337 12.40 26.06 -2.75
N ASP A 338 12.24 25.11 -1.85
CA ASP A 338 11.17 24.12 -1.87
C ASP A 338 10.11 24.48 -0.83
N SER A 339 8.86 24.20 -1.14
CA SER A 339 7.73 24.33 -0.20
C SER A 339 7.81 23.31 0.94
N GLY A 340 7.06 23.56 1.99
CA GLY A 340 6.58 22.48 2.85
C GLY A 340 5.81 21.42 2.03
N LEU A 341 5.72 20.20 2.56
CA LEU A 341 4.97 19.12 1.94
C LEU A 341 3.48 19.34 2.19
N ASP A 342 2.65 19.23 1.15
CA ASP A 342 1.19 19.17 1.27
C ASP A 342 0.67 17.85 0.73
N SER A 343 -0.49 17.39 1.19
CA SER A 343 -1.00 16.05 0.89
C SER A 343 -2.49 16.06 0.58
N VAL A 344 -2.90 15.15 -0.31
CA VAL A 344 -4.31 14.91 -0.65
C VAL A 344 -4.64 13.44 -0.46
N ILE A 345 -5.82 13.16 0.08
CA ILE A 345 -6.34 11.81 0.28
C ILE A 345 -7.28 11.45 -0.87
N ILE A 346 -7.01 10.34 -1.52
CA ILE A 346 -7.90 9.75 -2.51
C ILE A 346 -8.52 8.48 -1.91
N THR A 347 -9.81 8.55 -1.58
CA THR A 347 -10.56 7.37 -1.11
C THR A 347 -11.08 6.60 -2.32
N VAL A 348 -10.56 5.41 -2.56
CA VAL A 348 -11.10 4.49 -3.57
C VAL A 348 -12.24 3.70 -2.93
N ILE A 349 -13.45 3.91 -3.44
CA ILE A 349 -14.66 3.26 -2.95
C ILE A 349 -14.77 1.89 -3.62
N HIS A 350 -14.75 0.85 -2.80
CA HIS A 350 -15.07 -0.50 -3.28
C HIS A 350 -16.53 -0.58 -3.70
N THR A 351 -16.77 -1.17 -4.86
CA THR A 351 -18.12 -1.40 -5.39
C THR A 351 -18.28 -2.90 -5.65
N ASN A 352 -18.95 -3.58 -4.72
CA ASN A 352 -19.29 -4.98 -4.89
C ASN A 352 -20.18 -5.21 -6.12
N ILE A 353 -19.85 -6.17 -6.96
CA ILE A 353 -20.58 -6.57 -8.18
C ILE A 353 -21.34 -7.86 -7.88
N PRO A 354 -22.65 -7.93 -8.21
CA PRO A 354 -23.41 -9.15 -7.98
C PRO A 354 -22.78 -10.36 -8.70
N PRO A 355 -22.74 -11.53 -8.06
CA PRO A 355 -22.21 -12.74 -8.66
C PRO A 355 -23.04 -13.20 -9.87
N ILE A 356 -22.45 -14.08 -10.66
CA ILE A 356 -23.11 -14.69 -11.83
C ILE A 356 -23.46 -16.14 -11.49
N SER A 357 -24.76 -16.43 -11.47
CA SER A 357 -25.24 -17.81 -11.31
C SER A 357 -25.12 -18.61 -12.61
N ASN A 358 -24.76 -19.89 -12.48
CA ASN A 358 -24.73 -20.85 -13.58
C ASN A 358 -25.33 -22.18 -13.05
N ALA A 359 -26.55 -22.47 -13.46
CA ALA A 359 -27.31 -23.67 -13.05
C ALA A 359 -26.90 -24.93 -13.81
N GLY A 360 -25.87 -24.83 -14.64
CA GLY A 360 -25.38 -25.94 -15.45
C GLY A 360 -26.25 -26.24 -16.70
N PRO A 361 -25.81 -27.22 -17.49
CA PRO A 361 -26.51 -27.55 -18.75
C PRO A 361 -27.80 -28.33 -18.51
N ASP A 362 -28.76 -28.14 -19.42
CA ASP A 362 -29.98 -28.96 -19.48
C ASP A 362 -29.66 -30.46 -19.55
N GLN A 363 -30.48 -31.28 -18.88
CA GLN A 363 -30.29 -32.72 -18.80
C GLN A 363 -31.51 -33.46 -19.31
N ILE A 364 -31.31 -34.69 -19.81
CA ILE A 364 -32.36 -35.63 -20.11
C ILE A 364 -32.11 -36.86 -19.24
N VAL A 365 -33.09 -37.22 -18.41
CA VAL A 365 -32.97 -38.27 -17.40
C VAL A 365 -34.17 -39.23 -17.50
N ILE A 366 -34.01 -40.43 -16.93
CA ILE A 366 -35.09 -41.41 -16.83
C ILE A 366 -35.82 -41.21 -15.50
N GLU A 367 -37.12 -41.46 -15.49
CA GLU A 367 -37.91 -41.47 -14.27
C GLU A 367 -37.31 -42.40 -13.21
N ASN A 368 -37.48 -42.07 -11.91
CA ASN A 368 -36.98 -42.80 -10.76
C ASN A 368 -35.45 -42.91 -10.65
N GLU A 369 -34.69 -42.09 -11.40
CA GLU A 369 -33.25 -41.95 -11.23
C GLU A 369 -32.89 -40.74 -10.33
N TRP A 370 -31.76 -40.84 -9.63
CA TRP A 370 -31.20 -39.70 -8.95
C TRP A 370 -30.52 -38.74 -9.95
N VAL A 371 -30.88 -37.49 -9.86
CA VAL A 371 -30.36 -36.41 -10.72
C VAL A 371 -29.62 -35.43 -9.84
N THR A 372 -28.42 -35.05 -10.24
CA THR A 372 -27.63 -34.02 -9.57
C THR A 372 -27.58 -32.78 -10.42
N LEU A 373 -27.92 -31.64 -9.84
CA LEU A 373 -27.74 -30.33 -10.42
C LEU A 373 -26.33 -29.84 -10.09
N SER A 374 -25.87 -28.80 -10.80
CA SER A 374 -24.52 -28.27 -10.59
C SER A 374 -24.49 -26.75 -10.72
N GLY A 375 -24.18 -26.07 -9.64
CA GLY A 375 -23.91 -24.64 -9.60
C GLY A 375 -22.41 -24.29 -9.62
N ILE A 376 -21.53 -25.28 -9.87
CA ILE A 376 -20.07 -25.12 -9.70
C ILE A 376 -19.42 -24.10 -10.63
N GLU A 377 -20.06 -23.80 -11.77
CA GLU A 377 -19.60 -22.81 -12.74
C GLU A 377 -20.08 -21.39 -12.42
N SER A 378 -20.80 -21.20 -11.32
CA SER A 378 -21.14 -19.88 -10.80
C SER A 378 -19.86 -19.16 -10.36
N SER A 379 -19.80 -17.85 -10.55
CA SER A 379 -18.61 -17.08 -10.28
C SER A 379 -18.97 -15.71 -9.73
N ASP A 380 -18.04 -15.17 -8.99
CA ASP A 380 -18.00 -13.80 -8.53
C ASP A 380 -16.78 -13.10 -9.11
N PHE A 381 -16.91 -11.81 -9.42
CA PHE A 381 -15.83 -11.03 -10.03
C PHE A 381 -14.73 -10.73 -9.01
N GLU A 382 -15.12 -10.46 -7.77
CA GLU A 382 -14.25 -10.18 -6.64
C GLU A 382 -13.68 -11.47 -6.02
N ASN A 383 -14.15 -12.65 -6.48
CA ASN A 383 -13.86 -13.98 -5.94
C ASN A 383 -14.37 -14.20 -4.50
N ASP A 384 -15.47 -13.57 -4.17
CA ASP A 384 -16.11 -13.76 -2.88
C ASP A 384 -16.69 -15.18 -2.71
N ASN A 385 -16.87 -15.59 -1.45
CA ASN A 385 -17.41 -16.88 -1.13
C ASN A 385 -18.90 -16.95 -1.46
N LEU A 386 -19.26 -17.76 -2.45
CA LEU A 386 -20.63 -17.89 -2.89
C LEU A 386 -21.45 -18.82 -1.98
N SER A 387 -22.64 -18.39 -1.65
CA SER A 387 -23.73 -19.19 -1.13
C SER A 387 -24.76 -19.47 -2.22
N PHE A 388 -25.40 -20.63 -2.17
CA PHE A 388 -26.29 -21.14 -3.22
C PHE A 388 -27.71 -21.24 -2.70
N LEU A 389 -28.68 -20.94 -3.55
CA LEU A 389 -30.10 -21.17 -3.27
C LEU A 389 -30.81 -21.65 -4.53
N TRP A 390 -31.18 -22.92 -4.51
CA TRP A 390 -31.95 -23.55 -5.56
C TRP A 390 -33.45 -23.50 -5.28
N ALA A 391 -34.20 -23.13 -6.30
CA ALA A 391 -35.66 -23.28 -6.30
C ALA A 391 -36.06 -24.44 -7.20
N SER A 392 -36.81 -25.37 -6.65
CA SER A 392 -37.35 -26.54 -7.36
C SER A 392 -38.79 -26.28 -7.84
N PRO A 393 -39.23 -26.97 -8.91
CA PRO A 393 -40.63 -26.95 -9.34
C PRO A 393 -41.54 -27.60 -8.30
N LEU A 394 -42.81 -27.27 -8.33
CA LEU A 394 -43.79 -27.76 -7.34
C LEU A 394 -43.82 -29.28 -7.29
N GLY A 395 -43.68 -29.83 -6.09
CA GLY A 395 -43.73 -31.28 -5.84
C GLY A 395 -42.38 -32.02 -5.98
N ILE A 396 -41.31 -31.31 -6.26
CA ILE A 396 -39.94 -31.84 -6.30
C ILE A 396 -39.17 -31.30 -5.10
N GLU A 397 -38.58 -32.20 -4.31
CA GLU A 397 -37.75 -31.85 -3.15
C GLU A 397 -36.28 -32.13 -3.49
N LEU A 398 -35.41 -31.14 -3.22
CA LEU A 398 -33.95 -31.27 -3.26
C LEU A 398 -33.47 -31.81 -1.92
N ASP A 399 -32.42 -32.64 -1.92
CA ASP A 399 -31.78 -33.13 -0.69
C ASP A 399 -31.22 -31.96 0.15
N ASP A 400 -30.63 -30.98 -0.48
CA ASP A 400 -30.18 -29.72 0.14
C ASP A 400 -30.21 -28.59 -0.88
N SER A 401 -31.21 -27.71 -0.78
CA SER A 401 -31.36 -26.55 -1.70
C SER A 401 -30.26 -25.50 -1.57
N THR A 402 -29.38 -25.60 -0.58
CA THR A 402 -28.22 -24.69 -0.38
C THR A 402 -26.90 -25.31 -0.83
N SER A 403 -26.93 -26.58 -1.26
CA SER A 403 -25.73 -27.23 -1.80
C SER A 403 -25.34 -26.68 -3.16
N VAL A 404 -24.03 -26.62 -3.45
CA VAL A 404 -23.52 -26.32 -4.80
C VAL A 404 -23.95 -27.39 -5.82
N THR A 405 -24.19 -28.63 -5.35
CA THR A 405 -24.57 -29.77 -6.19
C THR A 405 -25.74 -30.55 -5.55
N PRO A 406 -26.93 -29.95 -5.47
CA PRO A 406 -28.07 -30.66 -4.88
C PRO A 406 -28.55 -31.80 -5.78
N SER A 407 -29.24 -32.76 -5.17
CA SER A 407 -29.81 -33.91 -5.89
C SER A 407 -31.30 -34.07 -5.59
N PHE A 408 -32.00 -34.66 -6.54
CA PHE A 408 -33.40 -35.03 -6.38
C PHE A 408 -33.69 -36.35 -7.10
N MET A 409 -34.78 -36.97 -6.75
CA MET A 409 -35.27 -38.16 -7.47
C MET A 409 -36.23 -37.74 -8.57
N ALA A 410 -35.92 -38.09 -9.82
CA ALA A 410 -36.80 -37.82 -10.96
C ALA A 410 -38.16 -38.49 -10.77
N PRO A 411 -39.29 -37.76 -10.85
CA PRO A 411 -40.62 -38.33 -10.64
C PRO A 411 -41.01 -39.33 -11.74
N ALA A 412 -41.89 -40.25 -11.41
CA ALA A 412 -42.53 -41.11 -12.42
C ALA A 412 -43.44 -40.25 -13.36
N VAL A 413 -43.33 -40.44 -14.66
CA VAL A 413 -44.02 -39.65 -15.68
C VAL A 413 -44.65 -40.57 -16.74
N ASP A 414 -45.84 -40.21 -17.21
CA ASP A 414 -46.48 -40.93 -18.32
C ASP A 414 -45.93 -40.51 -19.67
N ASP A 415 -45.57 -39.20 -19.82
CA ASP A 415 -44.95 -38.61 -20.99
C ASP A 415 -43.76 -37.75 -20.56
N THR A 416 -42.88 -37.38 -21.50
CA THR A 416 -41.72 -36.52 -21.21
C THR A 416 -42.16 -35.22 -20.54
N THR A 417 -41.70 -35.01 -19.33
CA THR A 417 -42.02 -33.86 -18.48
C THR A 417 -40.79 -32.98 -18.27
N ASN A 418 -40.92 -31.69 -18.48
CA ASN A 418 -39.82 -30.74 -18.23
C ASN A 418 -39.93 -30.15 -16.83
N LEU A 419 -38.90 -30.32 -16.04
CA LEU A 419 -38.74 -29.70 -14.73
C LEU A 419 -37.76 -28.54 -14.86
N ILE A 420 -38.09 -27.36 -14.37
CA ILE A 420 -37.23 -26.19 -14.40
C ILE A 420 -36.82 -25.87 -12.99
N PHE A 421 -35.51 -25.94 -12.75
CA PHE A 421 -34.89 -25.49 -11.50
C PHE A 421 -34.23 -24.14 -11.72
N SER A 422 -34.23 -23.29 -10.71
CA SER A 422 -33.63 -21.98 -10.77
C SER A 422 -32.59 -21.86 -9.65
N LEU A 423 -31.42 -21.29 -9.98
CA LEU A 423 -30.33 -21.02 -9.05
C LEU A 423 -30.16 -19.52 -8.89
N VAL A 424 -30.08 -19.10 -7.64
CA VAL A 424 -29.54 -17.79 -7.25
C VAL A 424 -28.31 -18.04 -6.40
N VAL A 425 -27.25 -17.30 -6.65
CA VAL A 425 -26.05 -17.29 -5.80
C VAL A 425 -25.88 -15.93 -5.14
N SER A 426 -25.28 -15.89 -3.97
CA SER A 426 -25.01 -14.66 -3.24
C SER A 426 -23.57 -14.68 -2.71
N ASP A 427 -22.91 -13.53 -2.79
CA ASP A 427 -21.59 -13.24 -2.22
C ASP A 427 -21.64 -12.88 -0.72
N GLY A 428 -22.85 -12.73 -0.16
CA GLY A 428 -23.12 -12.30 1.21
C GLY A 428 -23.77 -10.93 1.30
N ASP A 429 -23.55 -10.05 0.32
CA ASP A 429 -24.11 -8.69 0.24
C ASP A 429 -25.12 -8.57 -0.90
N LEU A 430 -24.83 -9.11 -2.06
CA LEU A 430 -25.65 -9.04 -3.26
C LEU A 430 -26.06 -10.45 -3.74
N ASN A 431 -27.12 -10.48 -4.55
CA ASN A 431 -27.59 -11.70 -5.18
C ASN A 431 -27.45 -11.61 -6.71
N SER A 432 -27.12 -12.74 -7.32
CA SER A 432 -27.15 -12.89 -8.79
C SER A 432 -28.55 -12.72 -9.36
N ASN A 433 -28.65 -12.45 -10.65
CA ASN A 433 -29.85 -12.77 -11.39
C ASN A 433 -30.04 -14.30 -11.39
N PRO A 434 -31.30 -14.80 -11.34
CA PRO A 434 -31.54 -16.25 -11.38
C PRO A 434 -31.11 -16.83 -12.74
N ASP A 435 -30.41 -17.98 -12.70
CA ASP A 435 -30.19 -18.84 -13.86
C ASP A 435 -31.01 -20.12 -13.73
N SER A 436 -31.34 -20.75 -14.83
CA SER A 436 -32.23 -21.90 -14.83
C SER A 436 -31.73 -23.06 -15.67
N VAL A 437 -31.93 -24.27 -15.15
CA VAL A 437 -31.63 -25.53 -15.85
C VAL A 437 -32.92 -26.32 -16.06
N GLN A 438 -33.08 -26.86 -17.24
CA GLN A 438 -34.20 -27.74 -17.58
C GLN A 438 -33.79 -29.21 -17.51
N ILE A 439 -34.55 -29.98 -16.75
CA ILE A 439 -34.41 -31.44 -16.65
C ILE A 439 -35.60 -32.08 -17.35
N ALA A 440 -35.36 -32.68 -18.51
CA ALA A 440 -36.39 -33.43 -19.23
C ALA A 440 -36.44 -34.88 -18.68
N VAL A 441 -37.45 -35.17 -17.87
CA VAL A 441 -37.70 -36.50 -17.37
C VAL A 441 -38.50 -37.29 -18.39
N THR A 442 -37.97 -38.46 -18.80
CA THR A 442 -38.57 -39.36 -19.77
C THR A 442 -39.03 -40.66 -19.11
N ASN A 443 -40.16 -41.16 -19.61
CA ASN A 443 -40.62 -42.50 -19.19
C ASN A 443 -39.64 -43.59 -19.67
N SER A 444 -39.36 -44.59 -18.87
CA SER A 444 -38.45 -45.69 -19.18
C SER A 444 -38.80 -46.45 -20.46
N LEU A 445 -40.12 -46.50 -20.81
CA LEU A 445 -40.59 -47.15 -22.02
C LEU A 445 -40.31 -46.37 -23.33
N ILE A 446 -40.12 -45.04 -23.24
CA ILE A 446 -39.86 -44.20 -24.40
C ILE A 446 -38.38 -44.27 -24.85
N ILE A 447 -37.47 -44.55 -23.93
CA ILE A 447 -36.04 -44.61 -24.22
C ILE A 447 -35.66 -45.85 -25.04
N GLU A 448 -36.36 -46.98 -24.84
CA GLU A 448 -36.06 -48.20 -25.61
C GLU A 448 -36.31 -48.05 -27.14
N SER A 449 -37.07 -47.04 -27.55
CA SER A 449 -37.40 -46.85 -28.99
C SER A 449 -36.45 -45.86 -29.73
N ASN A 450 -35.59 -45.07 -29.02
CA ASN A 450 -34.86 -43.96 -29.62
C ASN A 450 -33.32 -44.02 -29.45
N THR A 451 -32.70 -45.07 -28.93
CA THR A 451 -31.35 -45.04 -28.38
C THR A 451 -30.20 -45.51 -29.27
N LEU A 452 -30.46 -45.98 -30.49
CA LEU A 452 -29.36 -46.35 -31.39
C LEU A 452 -29.28 -45.40 -32.57
N PRO A 453 -28.14 -44.73 -32.82
CA PRO A 453 -27.97 -43.92 -34.00
C PRO A 453 -28.01 -44.82 -35.25
N ASN A 454 -28.98 -44.59 -36.08
CA ASN A 454 -29.16 -45.30 -37.38
C ASN A 454 -28.44 -44.60 -38.52
N LYS A 455 -27.68 -43.51 -38.24
CA LYS A 455 -26.99 -42.71 -39.24
C LYS A 455 -25.54 -42.46 -38.85
N PHE A 456 -24.62 -42.66 -39.83
CA PHE A 456 -23.27 -42.23 -39.75
C PHE A 456 -23.22 -40.68 -39.78
N ALA A 457 -22.63 -40.06 -38.76
CA ALA A 457 -22.59 -38.61 -38.62
C ALA A 457 -21.34 -38.15 -37.86
N LEU A 458 -20.79 -37.02 -38.30
CA LEU A 458 -19.75 -36.27 -37.58
C LEU A 458 -20.33 -34.88 -37.27
N PHE A 459 -20.44 -34.56 -35.99
CA PHE A 459 -20.99 -33.29 -35.53
C PHE A 459 -19.96 -32.15 -35.58
N THR A 460 -20.42 -30.92 -35.44
CA THR A 460 -19.52 -29.76 -35.37
C THR A 460 -18.69 -29.83 -34.09
N PRO A 461 -17.35 -29.81 -34.18
CA PRO A 461 -16.50 -29.79 -32.99
C PRO A 461 -16.77 -28.55 -32.12
N PHE A 462 -16.65 -28.71 -30.81
CA PHE A 462 -16.87 -27.64 -29.85
C PHE A 462 -15.85 -27.70 -28.68
N PRO A 463 -15.30 -26.52 -28.26
CA PRO A 463 -15.40 -25.21 -28.88
C PRO A 463 -14.75 -25.18 -30.26
N ASN A 464 -15.19 -24.28 -31.16
CA ASN A 464 -14.57 -24.06 -32.47
C ASN A 464 -14.90 -22.62 -32.97
N PRO A 465 -13.98 -21.65 -32.94
CA PRO A 465 -12.54 -21.79 -32.65
C PRO A 465 -12.23 -22.30 -31.26
N PHE A 466 -11.03 -22.88 -31.04
CA PHE A 466 -10.64 -23.49 -29.76
C PHE A 466 -9.19 -23.18 -29.37
N ASN A 467 -8.89 -23.35 -28.06
CA ASN A 467 -7.56 -23.22 -27.47
C ASN A 467 -7.51 -23.93 -26.10
N PRO A 468 -6.67 -24.91 -25.83
CA PRO A 468 -5.98 -25.75 -26.85
C PRO A 468 -6.75 -27.00 -27.25
N THR A 469 -7.96 -27.24 -26.66
CA THR A 469 -8.72 -28.49 -26.86
C THR A 469 -10.06 -28.24 -27.54
N SER A 470 -10.50 -29.22 -28.33
CA SER A 470 -11.82 -29.26 -28.93
C SER A 470 -12.39 -30.67 -28.87
N THR A 471 -13.65 -30.79 -28.56
CA THR A 471 -14.38 -32.06 -28.48
C THR A 471 -15.01 -32.37 -29.83
N ILE A 472 -14.79 -33.58 -30.29
CA ILE A 472 -15.29 -34.09 -31.58
C ILE A 472 -16.25 -35.22 -31.29
N ARG A 473 -17.54 -35.00 -31.64
CA ARG A 473 -18.64 -35.98 -31.44
C ARG A 473 -19.02 -36.61 -32.76
N PHE A 474 -19.30 -37.91 -32.73
CA PHE A 474 -19.71 -38.64 -33.93
C PHE A 474 -20.58 -39.85 -33.59
N ASN A 475 -21.43 -40.24 -34.54
CA ASN A 475 -22.28 -41.41 -34.45
C ASN A 475 -21.86 -42.48 -35.48
N ILE A 476 -21.76 -43.71 -35.01
CA ILE A 476 -21.54 -44.92 -35.85
C ILE A 476 -22.77 -45.80 -35.78
N PRO A 477 -23.39 -46.18 -36.92
CA PRO A 477 -24.53 -47.07 -36.96
C PRO A 477 -24.21 -48.47 -36.40
N PHE A 478 -25.19 -49.06 -35.69
CA PHE A 478 -25.01 -50.36 -35.02
C PHE A 478 -24.97 -51.57 -35.99
N GLU A 479 -25.41 -51.41 -37.24
CA GLU A 479 -25.71 -52.51 -38.16
C GLU A 479 -24.51 -53.11 -38.86
N THR A 480 -23.29 -52.56 -38.75
CA THR A 480 -22.12 -53.03 -39.50
C THR A 480 -20.86 -52.99 -38.63
N GLN A 481 -20.16 -54.13 -38.54
CA GLN A 481 -18.80 -54.21 -37.94
C GLN A 481 -17.74 -53.75 -38.92
N GLU A 482 -17.58 -52.44 -39.11
CA GLU A 482 -16.52 -51.86 -39.96
C GLU A 482 -15.59 -51.01 -39.09
N ASN A 483 -14.30 -50.94 -39.52
CA ASN A 483 -13.30 -50.15 -38.80
C ASN A 483 -13.64 -48.65 -38.86
N THR A 484 -13.49 -48.00 -37.75
CA THR A 484 -13.66 -46.55 -37.61
C THR A 484 -12.33 -45.87 -37.50
N PHE A 485 -12.10 -44.81 -38.28
CA PHE A 485 -10.93 -43.95 -38.20
C PHE A 485 -11.38 -42.50 -38.03
N LEU A 486 -10.79 -41.83 -37.07
CA LEU A 486 -10.94 -40.37 -36.89
C LEU A 486 -9.54 -39.75 -36.94
N GLN A 487 -9.32 -38.90 -37.90
CA GLN A 487 -8.01 -38.29 -38.20
C GLN A 487 -8.14 -36.79 -38.27
N ILE A 488 -7.08 -36.10 -37.84
CA ILE A 488 -6.89 -34.67 -38.07
C ILE A 488 -5.93 -34.47 -39.24
N ILE A 489 -6.33 -33.66 -40.18
CA ILE A 489 -5.50 -33.27 -41.32
C ILE A 489 -5.36 -31.75 -41.41
N ASP A 490 -4.27 -31.28 -42.01
CA ASP A 490 -4.03 -29.87 -42.30
C ASP A 490 -4.77 -29.40 -43.59
N LEU A 491 -4.68 -28.10 -43.92
CA LEU A 491 -5.24 -27.52 -45.14
C LEU A 491 -4.70 -28.14 -46.43
N LYS A 492 -3.54 -28.77 -46.38
CA LYS A 492 -2.91 -29.43 -47.55
C LYS A 492 -3.30 -30.91 -47.69
N GLY A 493 -4.06 -31.43 -46.72
CA GLY A 493 -4.47 -32.81 -46.64
C GLY A 493 -3.46 -33.74 -45.98
N ASN A 494 -2.39 -33.22 -45.39
CA ASN A 494 -1.43 -34.03 -44.64
C ASN A 494 -2.00 -34.48 -43.31
N LEU A 495 -1.72 -35.73 -42.95
CA LEU A 495 -2.10 -36.26 -41.62
C LEU A 495 -1.35 -35.53 -40.52
N VAL A 496 -2.10 -35.00 -39.55
CA VAL A 496 -1.58 -34.32 -38.35
C VAL A 496 -1.60 -35.25 -37.16
N GLU A 497 -2.73 -35.94 -36.93
CA GLU A 497 -2.92 -36.84 -35.78
C GLU A 497 -4.03 -37.86 -36.08
N ILE A 498 -3.93 -39.06 -35.49
CA ILE A 498 -4.97 -40.07 -35.50
C ILE A 498 -5.58 -40.14 -34.13
N LEU A 499 -6.89 -39.83 -34.01
CA LEU A 499 -7.62 -39.84 -32.74
C LEU A 499 -8.33 -41.20 -32.50
N VAL A 500 -8.76 -41.88 -33.56
CA VAL A 500 -9.31 -43.23 -33.52
C VAL A 500 -8.70 -44.03 -34.66
N ASN A 501 -8.18 -45.24 -34.35
CA ASN A 501 -7.39 -46.04 -35.30
C ASN A 501 -7.89 -47.48 -35.47
N GLY A 502 -8.93 -47.62 -36.24
CA GLY A 502 -9.43 -48.95 -36.64
C GLY A 502 -10.28 -49.66 -35.60
N ASP A 503 -10.76 -48.95 -34.59
CA ASP A 503 -11.60 -49.51 -33.52
C ASP A 503 -13.02 -49.83 -34.04
N TYR A 504 -13.60 -50.91 -33.57
CA TYR A 504 -15.01 -51.24 -33.82
C TYR A 504 -15.90 -50.47 -32.88
N LEU A 505 -16.15 -49.20 -33.20
CA LEU A 505 -17.00 -48.32 -32.41
C LEU A 505 -18.45 -48.37 -32.94
N THR A 506 -19.41 -48.39 -32.05
CA THR A 506 -20.85 -48.29 -32.35
C THR A 506 -21.51 -47.28 -31.47
N GLY A 507 -22.61 -46.69 -31.87
CA GLY A 507 -23.33 -45.72 -31.05
C GLY A 507 -22.79 -44.29 -31.14
N LYS A 508 -23.04 -43.54 -30.06
CA LYS A 508 -22.55 -42.14 -29.90
C LYS A 508 -21.16 -42.20 -29.33
N ASN A 509 -20.22 -41.48 -29.93
CA ASN A 509 -18.81 -41.43 -29.53
C ASN A 509 -18.30 -40.00 -29.44
N GLU A 510 -17.36 -39.78 -28.51
CA GLU A 510 -16.75 -38.49 -28.27
C GLU A 510 -15.24 -38.63 -28.07
N VAL A 511 -14.44 -37.76 -28.66
CA VAL A 511 -12.97 -37.73 -28.52
C VAL A 511 -12.51 -36.29 -28.44
N GLN A 512 -11.59 -35.99 -27.53
CA GLN A 512 -10.96 -34.68 -27.45
C GLN A 512 -9.67 -34.62 -28.24
N TRP A 513 -9.48 -33.54 -28.97
CA TRP A 513 -8.23 -33.21 -29.63
C TRP A 513 -7.54 -32.06 -28.96
N ASN A 514 -6.30 -32.27 -28.51
CA ASN A 514 -5.45 -31.23 -27.90
C ASN A 514 -4.37 -30.77 -28.88
N ALA A 515 -4.53 -29.58 -29.41
CA ALA A 515 -3.66 -29.01 -30.45
C ALA A 515 -2.43 -28.24 -29.90
N THR A 516 -2.09 -28.33 -28.61
CA THR A 516 -0.98 -27.59 -27.98
C THR A 516 0.35 -27.70 -28.75
N ARG A 517 0.61 -28.86 -29.37
CA ARG A 517 1.86 -29.14 -30.11
C ARG A 517 1.82 -28.69 -31.56
N HIS A 518 0.70 -28.14 -32.03
CA HIS A 518 0.50 -27.75 -33.42
C HIS A 518 0.45 -26.21 -33.54
N PRO A 519 0.76 -25.66 -34.74
CA PRO A 519 0.62 -24.23 -34.99
C PRO A 519 -0.85 -23.79 -35.04
N SER A 520 -1.14 -22.52 -34.75
CA SER A 520 -2.45 -21.95 -35.00
C SER A 520 -2.82 -22.08 -36.47
N GLY A 521 -4.05 -22.46 -36.78
CA GLY A 521 -4.46 -22.68 -38.15
C GLY A 521 -5.79 -23.39 -38.33
N ILE A 522 -6.11 -23.70 -39.57
CA ILE A 522 -7.30 -24.47 -39.96
C ILE A 522 -6.90 -25.93 -40.16
N TYR A 523 -7.66 -26.81 -39.52
CA TYR A 523 -7.57 -28.25 -39.58
C TYR A 523 -8.91 -28.85 -39.95
N PHE A 524 -8.92 -30.15 -40.27
CA PHE A 524 -10.17 -30.87 -40.51
C PHE A 524 -10.13 -32.19 -39.72
N ALA A 525 -11.20 -32.42 -38.94
CA ALA A 525 -11.50 -33.75 -38.42
C ALA A 525 -12.14 -34.56 -39.55
N VAL A 526 -11.55 -35.68 -39.90
CA VAL A 526 -12.07 -36.59 -40.94
C VAL A 526 -12.44 -37.89 -40.26
N LEU A 527 -13.73 -38.21 -40.26
CA LEU A 527 -14.28 -39.46 -39.79
C LEU A 527 -14.50 -40.40 -40.97
N GLN A 528 -13.94 -41.60 -40.90
CA GLN A 528 -14.11 -42.66 -41.89
C GLN A 528 -14.69 -43.90 -41.21
N PHE A 529 -15.69 -44.51 -41.84
CA PHE A 529 -16.32 -45.74 -41.41
C PHE A 529 -16.61 -46.60 -42.65
N GLY A 530 -15.85 -47.65 -42.83
CA GLY A 530 -15.87 -48.44 -44.05
C GLY A 530 -15.57 -47.57 -45.29
N LYS A 531 -16.51 -47.55 -46.24
CA LYS A 531 -16.43 -46.69 -47.44
C LYS A 531 -16.98 -45.29 -47.28
N LYS A 532 -17.60 -44.99 -46.14
CA LYS A 532 -18.18 -43.65 -45.87
C LYS A 532 -17.13 -42.76 -45.22
N SER A 533 -17.10 -41.50 -45.62
CA SER A 533 -16.24 -40.48 -45.03
C SER A 533 -16.97 -39.16 -44.93
N THR A 534 -16.70 -38.43 -43.84
CA THR A 534 -17.21 -37.07 -43.63
C THR A 534 -16.18 -36.26 -42.88
N SER A 535 -16.22 -34.91 -43.02
CA SER A 535 -15.26 -34.05 -42.35
C SER A 535 -15.92 -32.81 -41.73
N ARG A 536 -15.25 -32.24 -40.71
CA ARG A 536 -15.61 -30.94 -40.08
C ARG A 536 -14.36 -30.10 -39.91
N LYS A 537 -14.54 -28.80 -40.14
CA LYS A 537 -13.48 -27.81 -39.99
C LYS A 537 -13.23 -27.52 -38.50
N LEU A 538 -11.96 -27.40 -38.14
CA LEU A 538 -11.45 -27.00 -36.83
C LEU A 538 -10.59 -25.73 -36.98
N ILE A 539 -10.76 -24.76 -36.15
CA ILE A 539 -9.97 -23.51 -36.11
C ILE A 539 -9.24 -23.44 -34.78
N TYR A 540 -7.93 -23.67 -34.82
CA TYR A 540 -7.10 -23.56 -33.62
C TYR A 540 -6.47 -22.17 -33.54
N LEU A 541 -6.69 -21.48 -32.42
CA LEU A 541 -6.13 -20.17 -32.11
C LEU A 541 -5.25 -20.32 -30.86
N LYS A 542 -3.98 -20.02 -30.96
CA LYS A 542 -3.01 -20.07 -29.86
C LYS A 542 -3.06 -18.79 -29.07
#